data_8ca01ec02addc1a425ccc759b8b22a6b
#
_entry.id   8ca01ec02addc1a425ccc759b8b22a6b
#
_cell.length_a   1.000
_cell.length_b   1.000
_cell.length_c   1.000
_cell.angle_alpha   90.00
_cell.angle_beta   90.00
_cell.angle_gamma   90.00
#
_symmetry.space_group_name_H-M   'P 1'
#
loop_
_entity.id
_entity.type
_entity.pdbx_description
1 polymer ?
#
loop_
_entity_poly.entity_id
_entity_poly.type
_entity_poly.pdbx_seq_one_letter_code
_entity_poly.pdbx_strand_id
1 'polypeptide(L)'
;MKGKALIRELGEALGFELEMSDQNTCGVFFDEDEVVFEMHDDQLYIIADLGPAAGRKDAHTRLLEANCLGAQSGQACLGLDSQREVFTLHRMLEGELTYEEFEKILTLFIRAVRYWKEWLSQPAPEQAAETSFVPNGMRP
;
A
#
# COMPACT_ATOMS: atom_id res chain seq x y z
N MET A 1 6.26 -3.68 -24.17
CA MET A 1 6.30 -3.24 -22.77
C MET A 1 5.43 -4.12 -21.91
N LYS A 2 6.05 -4.83 -21.04
CA LYS A 2 5.38 -5.87 -20.27
C LYS A 2 4.32 -5.34 -19.32
N GLY A 3 4.58 -4.20 -18.71
CA GLY A 3 3.61 -3.65 -17.75
C GLY A 3 2.28 -3.32 -18.37
N LYS A 4 2.29 -2.76 -19.59
CA LYS A 4 1.05 -2.42 -20.26
C LYS A 4 0.25 -3.67 -20.61
N ALA A 5 0.93 -4.75 -20.99
CA ALA A 5 0.26 -6.00 -21.29
C ALA A 5 -0.37 -6.59 -20.03
N LEU A 6 0.30 -6.50 -18.90
CA LEU A 6 -0.24 -7.01 -17.64
C LEU A 6 -1.52 -6.26 -17.25
N ILE A 7 -1.54 -4.94 -17.45
CA ILE A 7 -2.72 -4.14 -17.14
C ILE A 7 -3.87 -4.53 -18.04
N ARG A 8 -3.59 -4.77 -19.33
CA ARG A 8 -4.63 -5.18 -20.27
C ARG A 8 -5.21 -6.52 -19.87
N GLU A 9 -4.36 -7.48 -19.49
CA GLU A 9 -4.82 -8.78 -19.06
C GLU A 9 -5.62 -8.69 -17.77
N LEU A 10 -5.24 -7.79 -16.88
CA LEU A 10 -6.02 -7.57 -15.67
C LEU A 10 -7.43 -7.10 -16.01
N GLY A 11 -7.54 -6.19 -16.98
CA GLY A 11 -8.85 -5.75 -17.44
C GLY A 11 -9.68 -6.89 -17.95
N GLU A 12 -9.07 -7.77 -18.75
CA GLU A 12 -9.78 -8.93 -19.29
C GLU A 12 -10.29 -9.82 -18.16
N ALA A 13 -9.47 -10.03 -17.14
CA ALA A 13 -9.86 -10.85 -16.01
C ALA A 13 -10.98 -10.21 -15.20
N LEU A 14 -11.03 -8.89 -15.14
CA LEU A 14 -12.06 -8.17 -14.41
C LEU A 14 -13.32 -7.89 -15.23
N GLY A 15 -13.25 -8.11 -16.52
CA GLY A 15 -14.41 -7.97 -17.39
C GLY A 15 -14.58 -6.59 -18.02
N PHE A 16 -13.54 -5.75 -18.04
CA PHE A 16 -13.61 -4.46 -18.73
C PHE A 16 -12.24 -4.07 -19.27
N GLU A 17 -12.23 -3.04 -20.10
CA GLU A 17 -10.99 -2.61 -20.72
C GLU A 17 -10.21 -1.70 -19.80
N LEU A 18 -8.94 -2.03 -19.61
CA LEU A 18 -8.02 -1.20 -18.85
C LEU A 18 -6.84 -0.84 -19.73
N GLU A 19 -6.50 0.43 -19.74
CA GLU A 19 -5.33 0.90 -20.46
C GLU A 19 -4.64 2.01 -19.68
N MET A 20 -3.34 2.08 -19.84
CA MET A 20 -2.58 3.19 -19.27
C MET A 20 -2.95 4.48 -19.97
N SER A 21 -3.05 5.56 -19.19
CA SER A 21 -3.30 6.89 -19.74
C SER A 21 -2.07 7.41 -20.48
N ASP A 22 -2.21 8.59 -21.09
CA ASP A 22 -1.08 9.25 -21.73
C ASP A 22 0.04 9.56 -20.74
N GLN A 23 -0.29 9.62 -19.48
CA GLN A 23 0.70 9.87 -18.42
C GLN A 23 1.19 8.59 -17.78
N ASN A 24 0.89 7.46 -18.42
CA ASN A 24 1.35 6.14 -17.96
C ASN A 24 0.81 5.78 -16.58
N THR A 25 -0.44 6.10 -16.33
CA THR A 25 -1.11 5.73 -15.07
C THR A 25 -2.44 5.05 -15.38
N CYS A 26 -2.90 4.24 -14.42
CA CYS A 26 -4.19 3.57 -14.53
C CYS A 26 -4.69 3.28 -13.11
N GLY A 27 -5.87 3.81 -12.78
CA GLY A 27 -6.48 3.55 -11.48
C GLY A 27 -7.55 2.49 -11.58
N VAL A 28 -7.57 1.57 -10.63
CA VAL A 28 -8.54 0.48 -10.62
C VAL A 28 -9.09 0.34 -9.21
N PHE A 29 -10.40 0.24 -9.08
CA PHE A 29 -11.02 0.01 -7.79
C PHE A 29 -11.25 -1.49 -7.59
N PHE A 30 -10.80 -1.98 -6.45
CA PHE A 30 -11.09 -3.35 -5.99
C PHE A 30 -12.00 -3.19 -4.78
N ASP A 31 -13.30 -3.27 -5.02
CA ASP A 31 -14.32 -2.88 -4.07
C ASP A 31 -14.17 -1.40 -3.76
N GLU A 32 -13.84 -1.02 -2.53
CA GLU A 32 -13.70 0.38 -2.15
C GLU A 32 -12.26 0.87 -2.26
N ASP A 33 -11.32 -0.01 -2.57
CA ASP A 33 -9.91 0.33 -2.51
C ASP A 33 -9.36 0.63 -3.89
N GLU A 34 -8.90 1.85 -4.06
CA GLU A 34 -8.28 2.24 -5.33
C GLU A 34 -6.80 1.87 -5.33
N VAL A 35 -6.39 1.21 -6.39
CA VAL A 35 -4.99 0.89 -6.63
C VAL A 35 -4.59 1.58 -7.92
N VAL A 36 -3.49 2.32 -7.87
CA VAL A 36 -2.99 3.03 -9.04
C VAL A 36 -1.75 2.33 -9.57
N PHE A 37 -1.75 2.10 -10.87
CA PHE A 37 -0.61 1.52 -11.56
C PHE A 37 0.10 2.63 -12.31
N GLU A 38 1.41 2.73 -12.16
CA GLU A 38 2.21 3.75 -12.86
C GLU A 38 3.41 3.09 -13.52
N MET A 39 3.69 3.51 -14.75
CA MET A 39 4.86 3.06 -15.47
C MET A 39 5.92 4.14 -15.45
N HIS A 40 7.12 3.78 -15.04
CA HIS A 40 8.28 4.65 -15.12
C HIS A 40 9.38 3.85 -15.80
N ASP A 41 9.73 4.24 -17.01
CA ASP A 41 10.64 3.48 -17.86
C ASP A 41 10.07 2.07 -18.05
N ASP A 42 10.80 1.04 -17.64
CA ASP A 42 10.33 -0.33 -17.80
C ASP A 42 9.79 -0.93 -16.51
N GLN A 43 9.55 -0.08 -15.50
CA GLN A 43 9.12 -0.56 -14.20
C GLN A 43 7.67 -0.20 -13.95
N LEU A 44 6.94 -1.15 -13.42
CA LEU A 44 5.54 -0.94 -13.07
C LEU A 44 5.45 -0.77 -11.56
N TYR A 45 4.85 0.33 -11.13
CA TYR A 45 4.59 0.59 -9.72
C TYR A 45 3.14 0.36 -9.41
N ILE A 46 2.90 -0.23 -8.25
CA ILE A 46 1.55 -0.38 -7.70
C ILE A 46 1.50 0.50 -6.46
N ILE A 47 0.53 1.39 -6.39
CA ILE A 47 0.47 2.40 -5.34
C ILE A 47 -0.95 2.50 -4.80
N ALA A 48 -1.07 2.64 -3.47
CA ALA A 48 -2.37 2.87 -2.84
C ALA A 48 -2.21 3.79 -1.65
N ASP A 49 -3.19 4.66 -1.44
CA ASP A 49 -3.25 5.47 -0.23
C ASP A 49 -3.93 4.64 0.85
N LEU A 50 -3.42 4.74 2.07
CA LEU A 50 -3.93 3.96 3.18
C LEU A 50 -4.80 4.76 4.14
N GLY A 51 -4.52 6.06 4.27
CA GLY A 51 -5.29 6.91 5.16
C GLY A 51 -4.51 8.11 5.61
N PRO A 52 -5.21 9.05 6.26
CA PRO A 52 -4.57 10.30 6.68
C PRO A 52 -3.53 10.06 7.77
N ALA A 53 -2.44 10.81 7.68
CA ALA A 53 -1.33 10.69 8.62
C ALA A 53 -1.36 11.78 9.69
N ALA A 54 -2.14 12.83 9.48
CA ALA A 54 -2.22 13.92 10.46
C ALA A 54 -2.72 13.39 11.79
N GLY A 55 -2.01 13.71 12.86
CA GLY A 55 -2.41 13.25 14.19
C GLY A 55 -2.13 11.79 14.47
N ARG A 56 -1.38 11.11 13.61
CA ARG A 56 -1.13 9.68 13.76
C ARG A 56 0.36 9.38 13.91
N LYS A 57 1.05 10.14 14.79
CA LYS A 57 2.45 9.83 15.08
C LYS A 57 2.61 8.46 15.71
N ASP A 58 1.58 7.97 16.36
CA ASP A 58 1.56 6.62 16.93
C ASP A 58 1.84 5.55 15.87
N ALA A 59 1.41 5.82 14.64
CA ALA A 59 1.53 4.85 13.58
C ALA A 59 2.96 4.72 13.05
N HIS A 60 3.81 5.73 13.25
CA HIS A 60 5.15 5.71 12.66
C HIS A 60 5.96 4.48 13.06
N THR A 61 6.04 4.22 14.35
CA THR A 61 6.80 3.06 14.83
C THR A 61 6.20 1.76 14.31
N ARG A 62 4.88 1.63 14.39
CA ARG A 62 4.24 0.40 13.96
C ARG A 62 4.45 0.14 12.48
N LEU A 63 4.33 1.19 11.66
CA LEU A 63 4.50 1.02 10.22
C LEU A 63 5.94 0.70 9.86
N LEU A 64 6.91 1.30 10.56
CA LEU A 64 8.31 0.97 10.33
C LEU A 64 8.62 -0.47 10.71
N GLU A 65 8.05 -0.93 11.82
CA GLU A 65 8.22 -2.33 12.21
C GLU A 65 7.64 -3.26 11.16
N ALA A 66 6.46 -2.93 10.66
CA ALA A 66 5.81 -3.76 9.65
C ALA A 66 6.57 -3.75 8.33
N ASN A 67 7.24 -2.65 8.03
CA ASN A 67 7.97 -2.48 6.79
C ASN A 67 9.28 -3.27 6.78
N CYS A 68 9.75 -3.65 7.95
CA CYS A 68 11.05 -4.31 8.07
C CYS A 68 11.03 -5.63 7.29
N LEU A 69 11.87 -5.69 6.26
CA LEU A 69 11.99 -6.86 5.38
C LEU A 69 10.67 -7.25 4.70
N GLY A 70 9.70 -6.34 4.68
CA GLY A 70 8.41 -6.61 4.08
C GLY A 70 7.55 -7.61 4.83
N ALA A 71 7.89 -7.88 6.09
CA ALA A 71 7.29 -8.98 6.83
C ALA A 71 5.78 -8.80 7.04
N GLN A 72 5.33 -7.57 7.24
CA GLN A 72 3.92 -7.33 7.52
C GLN A 72 3.32 -6.30 6.57
N SER A 73 3.95 -6.12 5.43
CA SER A 73 3.49 -5.17 4.40
C SER A 73 3.19 -5.86 3.08
N GLY A 74 3.10 -7.20 3.07
CA GLY A 74 2.83 -7.94 1.85
C GLY A 74 3.96 -7.82 0.84
N GLN A 75 5.19 -7.68 1.33
CA GLN A 75 6.40 -7.50 0.52
C GLN A 75 6.41 -6.15 -0.20
N ALA A 76 5.52 -5.25 0.19
CA ALA A 76 5.48 -3.89 -0.34
C ALA A 76 6.14 -2.93 0.66
N CYS A 77 6.16 -1.65 0.33
CA CYS A 77 6.75 -0.63 1.18
C CYS A 77 5.68 0.29 1.73
N LEU A 78 5.67 0.44 3.04
CA LEU A 78 4.82 1.44 3.69
C LEU A 78 5.57 2.77 3.68
N GLY A 79 4.86 3.84 3.38
CA GLY A 79 5.48 5.14 3.25
C GLY A 79 4.60 6.26 3.76
N LEU A 80 5.18 7.44 3.76
CA LEU A 80 4.48 8.66 4.17
C LEU A 80 4.66 9.71 3.08
N ASP A 81 3.53 10.16 2.52
CA ASP A 81 3.54 11.31 1.63
C ASP A 81 3.33 12.53 2.50
N SER A 82 4.41 13.22 2.83
CA SER A 82 4.34 14.33 3.77
C SER A 82 3.66 15.56 3.20
N GLN A 83 3.59 15.70 1.88
CA GLN A 83 2.92 16.83 1.26
C GLN A 83 1.40 16.70 1.38
N ARG A 84 0.88 15.50 1.16
CA ARG A 84 -0.55 15.25 1.30
C ARG A 84 -0.93 14.77 2.68
N GLU A 85 0.06 14.45 3.52
CA GLU A 85 -0.14 13.90 4.87
C GLU A 85 -0.97 12.62 4.81
N VAL A 86 -0.52 11.69 3.97
CA VAL A 86 -1.19 10.43 3.76
C VAL A 86 -0.19 9.30 3.85
N PHE A 87 -0.55 8.23 4.55
CA PHE A 87 0.24 7.00 4.53
C PHE A 87 -0.06 6.24 3.23
N THR A 88 0.97 5.65 2.66
CA THR A 88 0.87 4.96 1.38
C THR A 88 1.45 3.56 1.47
N LEU A 89 1.05 2.72 0.53
CA LEU A 89 1.69 1.43 0.29
C LEU A 89 2.06 1.40 -1.18
N HIS A 90 3.28 0.95 -1.47
CA HIS A 90 3.68 0.83 -2.87
C HIS A 90 4.60 -0.37 -3.07
N ARG A 91 4.63 -0.84 -4.29
CA ARG A 91 5.54 -1.91 -4.67
C ARG A 91 5.98 -1.69 -6.10
N MET A 92 7.28 -1.83 -6.33
CA MET A 92 7.85 -1.74 -7.66
C MET A 92 8.03 -3.16 -8.21
N LEU A 93 7.55 -3.37 -9.42
CA LEU A 93 7.71 -4.63 -10.11
C LEU A 93 8.73 -4.46 -11.21
N GLU A 94 9.69 -5.34 -11.27
CA GLU A 94 10.69 -5.28 -12.32
C GLU A 94 10.89 -6.67 -12.92
N GLY A 95 11.50 -6.68 -14.09
CA GLY A 95 11.73 -7.92 -14.79
C GLY A 95 10.50 -8.36 -15.57
N GLU A 96 10.55 -9.57 -16.03
CA GLU A 96 9.46 -10.13 -16.83
C GLU A 96 8.62 -11.01 -15.94
N LEU A 97 7.36 -10.62 -15.80
CA LEU A 97 6.41 -11.35 -14.98
C LEU A 97 5.36 -11.99 -15.87
N THR A 98 4.96 -13.20 -15.53
CA THR A 98 3.76 -13.77 -16.12
C THR A 98 2.55 -13.12 -15.47
N TYR A 99 1.41 -13.18 -16.12
CA TYR A 99 0.20 -12.65 -15.52
C TYR A 99 -0.13 -13.34 -14.20
N GLU A 100 0.12 -14.64 -14.10
CA GLU A 100 -0.14 -15.38 -12.88
C GLU A 100 0.71 -14.85 -11.71
N GLU A 101 1.98 -14.56 -11.98
CA GLU A 101 2.85 -13.98 -10.97
C GLU A 101 2.37 -12.59 -10.56
N PHE A 102 1.99 -11.79 -11.54
CA PHE A 102 1.46 -10.46 -11.30
C PHE A 102 0.20 -10.52 -10.45
N GLU A 103 -0.69 -11.45 -10.76
CA GLU A 103 -1.94 -11.58 -10.02
C GLU A 103 -1.69 -11.94 -8.55
N LYS A 104 -0.73 -12.81 -8.29
CA LYS A 104 -0.37 -13.17 -6.92
C LYS A 104 0.18 -11.97 -6.16
N ILE A 105 1.04 -11.21 -6.82
CA ILE A 105 1.60 -10.00 -6.20
C ILE A 105 0.49 -9.02 -5.90
N LEU A 106 -0.42 -8.81 -6.84
CA LEU A 106 -1.52 -7.87 -6.68
C LEU A 106 -2.44 -8.31 -5.55
N THR A 107 -2.72 -9.60 -5.43
CA THR A 107 -3.55 -10.12 -4.35
C THR A 107 -2.94 -9.82 -2.99
N LEU A 108 -1.63 -10.08 -2.85
CA LEU A 108 -0.94 -9.76 -1.59
C LEU A 108 -0.99 -8.26 -1.31
N PHE A 109 -0.81 -7.46 -2.35
CA PHE A 109 -0.82 -6.01 -2.20
C PHE A 109 -2.18 -5.52 -1.70
N ILE A 110 -3.25 -6.00 -2.31
CA ILE A 110 -4.61 -5.59 -1.94
C ILE A 110 -4.93 -6.01 -0.51
N ARG A 111 -4.50 -7.21 -0.12
CA ARG A 111 -4.69 -7.67 1.27
C ARG A 111 -3.98 -6.75 2.25
N ALA A 112 -2.76 -6.34 1.92
CA ALA A 112 -2.01 -5.43 2.78
C ALA A 112 -2.69 -4.06 2.85
N VAL A 113 -3.20 -3.56 1.72
CA VAL A 113 -3.93 -2.30 1.70
C VAL A 113 -5.12 -2.37 2.66
N ARG A 114 -5.91 -3.42 2.58
CA ARG A 114 -7.09 -3.56 3.42
C ARG A 114 -6.73 -3.67 4.89
N TYR A 115 -5.69 -4.44 5.19
CA TYR A 115 -5.25 -4.61 6.58
C TYR A 115 -4.83 -3.27 7.17
N TRP A 116 -4.01 -2.50 6.45
CA TRP A 116 -3.49 -1.26 7.00
C TRP A 116 -4.52 -0.14 7.01
N LYS A 117 -5.44 -0.11 6.05
CA LYS A 117 -6.54 0.85 6.10
C LYS A 117 -7.41 0.58 7.34
N GLU A 118 -7.68 -0.69 7.61
CA GLU A 118 -8.44 -1.05 8.79
C GLU A 118 -7.71 -0.65 10.07
N TRP A 119 -6.42 -0.96 10.14
CA TRP A 119 -5.63 -0.61 11.31
C TRP A 119 -5.58 0.90 11.53
N LEU A 120 -5.40 1.67 10.47
CA LEU A 120 -5.33 3.12 10.55
C LEU A 120 -6.69 3.76 10.85
N SER A 121 -7.78 3.08 10.58
CA SER A 121 -9.11 3.60 10.88
C SER A 121 -9.42 3.56 12.36
N GLN A 122 -8.66 2.81 13.13
CA GLN A 122 -8.87 2.71 14.57
C GLN A 122 -8.24 3.89 15.28
N PRO A 123 -8.78 4.27 16.44
CA PRO A 123 -8.20 5.39 17.20
C PRO A 123 -6.77 5.10 17.59
N ALA A 124 -6.00 6.17 17.75
CA ALA A 124 -4.61 6.05 18.16
C ALA A 124 -4.52 5.36 19.52
N PRO A 125 -3.68 4.32 19.65
CA PRO A 125 -3.59 3.57 20.91
C PRO A 125 -2.76 4.27 21.98
N GLU A 126 -2.12 5.38 21.65
CA GLU A 126 -1.22 6.01 22.60
C GLU A 126 -1.95 6.51 23.85
N GLN A 127 -3.25 6.79 23.74
CA GLN A 127 -3.99 7.23 24.91
C GLN A 127 -4.06 6.14 25.96
N ALA A 128 -4.28 4.92 25.53
CA ALA A 128 -4.26 3.79 26.44
C ALA A 128 -2.86 3.56 26.96
N ALA A 129 -1.86 3.71 26.11
CA ALA A 129 -0.48 3.54 26.52
C ALA A 129 -0.08 4.58 27.55
N GLU A 130 -0.52 5.80 27.36
CA GLU A 130 -0.19 6.86 28.32
C GLU A 130 -0.80 6.62 29.69
N THR A 131 -2.02 6.12 29.70
CA THR A 131 -2.66 5.85 30.97
C THR A 131 -2.05 4.67 31.69
N SER A 132 -1.56 3.70 30.96
CA SER A 132 -0.96 2.52 31.56
C SER A 132 0.48 2.77 31.97
N PHE A 133 1.16 3.69 31.34
CA PHE A 133 2.55 3.94 31.55
C PHE A 133 2.77 4.93 32.66
N VAL A 134 3.50 4.59 33.62
CA VAL A 134 3.71 5.50 34.68
C VAL A 134 5.12 5.67 35.10
N PRO A 135 5.33 5.71 35.30
CA PRO A 135 6.18 5.71 35.41
C PRO A 135 7.01 5.48 35.79
N ASN A 136 7.03 4.96 36.15
CA ASN A 136 7.69 4.61 36.22
C ASN A 136 8.48 4.35 36.03
N GLY A 137 8.67 4.44 36.71
CA GLY A 137 9.31 4.20 36.32
C GLY A 137 9.66 3.58 35.86
N MET A 138 8.88 3.33 35.84
CA MET A 138 9.06 2.96 35.26
C MET A 138 9.07 2.62 34.60
N ARG A 139 8.97 2.60 35.02
CA ARG A 139 8.96 2.49 34.49
C ARG A 139 9.22 2.38 34.22
N PRO A 140 9.02 2.56 34.67
CA PRO A 140 9.23 2.41 34.29
C PRO A 140 9.65 2.37 33.93
#